data_e2c594f3323498b1c2090dd3ebbfe499
#
_entry.id   e2c594f3323498b1c2090dd3ebbfe499
#
_cell.length_a   1.000
_cell.length_b   1.000
_cell.length_c   1.000
_cell.angle_alpha   90.00
_cell.angle_beta   90.00
_cell.angle_gamma   90.00
#
_symmetry.space_group_name_H-M   'P 1'
#
loop_
_entity.id
_entity.type
_entity.pdbx_description
1 polymer ?
#
loop_
_entity_poly.entity_id
_entity_poly.type
_entity_poly.pdbx_seq_one_letter_code
_entity_poly.pdbx_strand_id
1 'polypeptide(L)'
;FFITSEIAYATGIGNILTPADSESGNLNGYYLVLVKPDIAVSTAEAYSSITPKKPAKCCRDIVKQPIDTWRDELINDFEAPIFANHTELATIKQTLYDNGALYAQMSGSGSTIFGIFGGKPTNIEQLFPNMFTYTCRL
;
A
#
# COMPACT_ATOMS: atom_id res chain seq x y z
N PHE A 1 0.60 -11.60 12.96
CA PHE A 1 0.26 -10.19 12.72
C PHE A 1 -1.13 -9.85 13.26
N PHE A 2 -2.20 -10.45 12.75
CA PHE A 2 -3.58 -10.13 13.17
C PHE A 2 -3.89 -10.44 14.65
N ILE A 3 -3.10 -11.28 15.30
CA ILE A 3 -3.27 -11.63 16.71
C ILE A 3 -2.61 -10.59 17.62
N THR A 4 -1.44 -10.08 17.23
CA THR A 4 -0.67 -9.12 18.05
C THR A 4 -1.06 -7.67 17.78
N SER A 5 -1.65 -7.39 16.60
CA SER A 5 -2.01 -6.03 16.13
C SER A 5 -0.85 -5.04 16.12
N GLU A 6 0.39 -5.54 16.04
CA GLU A 6 1.60 -4.73 16.01
C GLU A 6 2.18 -4.66 14.61
N ILE A 7 2.88 -3.57 14.30
CA ILE A 7 3.62 -3.44 13.05
C ILE A 7 4.77 -4.46 13.06
N ALA A 8 4.88 -5.26 12.03
CA ALA A 8 5.89 -6.29 11.94
C ALA A 8 6.45 -6.44 10.52
N TYR A 9 7.71 -6.86 10.45
CA TYR A 9 8.32 -7.31 9.20
C TYR A 9 8.07 -8.80 9.02
N ALA A 10 7.57 -9.17 7.85
CA ALA A 10 7.41 -10.56 7.46
C ALA A 10 8.58 -10.98 6.56
N THR A 11 9.18 -12.12 6.84
CA THR A 11 10.27 -12.73 6.06
C THR A 11 9.97 -14.20 5.72
N GLY A 12 10.84 -14.81 4.92
CA GLY A 12 10.59 -16.15 4.40
C GLY A 12 9.42 -16.15 3.40
N ILE A 13 8.46 -17.02 3.61
CA ILE A 13 7.19 -17.06 2.86
C ILE A 13 6.08 -16.24 3.55
N GLY A 14 6.45 -15.26 4.36
CA GLY A 14 5.52 -14.45 5.16
C GLY A 14 5.20 -15.05 6.54
N ASN A 15 5.88 -16.10 6.93
CA ASN A 15 5.64 -16.87 8.15
C ASN A 15 6.54 -16.48 9.33
N ILE A 16 7.61 -15.74 9.10
CA ILE A 16 8.52 -15.26 10.15
C ILE A 16 8.23 -13.77 10.38
N LEU A 17 7.61 -13.47 11.52
CA LEU A 17 7.26 -12.10 11.90
C LEU A 17 8.29 -11.58 12.91
N THR A 18 8.83 -10.41 12.63
CA THR A 18 9.71 -9.68 13.54
C THR A 18 9.05 -8.34 13.85
N PRO A 19 8.80 -7.99 15.10
CA PRO A 19 8.25 -6.68 15.44
C PRO A 19 9.08 -5.56 14.83
N ALA A 20 8.41 -4.53 14.34
CA ALA A 20 9.08 -3.32 13.88
C ALA A 20 9.60 -2.54 15.10
N ASP A 21 10.75 -1.90 14.95
CA ASP A 21 11.28 -1.02 15.99
C ASP A 21 10.49 0.31 16.05
N SER A 22 10.67 1.07 17.12
CA SER A 22 9.97 2.34 17.35
C SER A 22 10.30 3.43 16.32
N GLU A 23 11.36 3.25 15.54
CA GLU A 23 11.78 4.18 14.49
C GLU A 23 11.14 3.83 13.14
N SER A 24 10.51 2.66 13.04
CA SER A 24 9.90 2.18 11.81
C SER A 24 8.52 2.82 11.60
N GLY A 25 8.46 3.79 10.68
CA GLY A 25 7.21 4.30 10.13
C GLY A 25 6.23 4.81 11.18
N ASN A 26 6.63 5.79 12.01
CA ASN A 26 5.67 6.41 12.91
C ASN A 26 4.60 7.16 12.11
N LEU A 27 3.45 6.52 11.93
CA LEU A 27 2.29 7.04 11.20
C LEU A 27 1.24 7.67 12.14
N ASN A 28 1.56 7.88 13.41
CA ASN A 28 0.65 8.51 14.37
C ASN A 28 0.22 9.90 13.87
N GLY A 29 -1.09 10.10 13.78
CA GLY A 29 -1.68 11.35 13.34
C GLY A 29 -1.91 11.45 11.83
N TYR A 30 -1.38 10.56 11.03
CA TYR A 30 -1.72 10.43 9.62
C TYR A 30 -3.11 9.84 9.42
N TYR A 31 -3.61 9.91 8.19
CA TYR A 31 -4.87 9.30 7.80
C TYR A 31 -4.62 8.23 6.75
N LEU A 32 -5.26 7.08 6.95
CA LEU A 32 -5.30 5.99 5.99
C LEU A 32 -6.61 6.06 5.22
N VAL A 33 -6.51 5.99 3.90
CA VAL A 33 -7.64 5.77 2.98
C VAL A 33 -7.48 4.41 2.34
N LEU A 34 -8.54 3.61 2.35
CA LEU A 34 -8.65 2.38 1.58
C LEU A 34 -9.64 2.58 0.45
N VAL A 35 -9.30 2.11 -0.73
CA VAL A 35 -10.18 2.05 -1.89
C VAL A 35 -10.18 0.63 -2.43
N LYS A 36 -11.34 -0.02 -2.40
CA LYS A 36 -11.52 -1.39 -2.91
C LYS A 36 -12.49 -1.35 -4.09
N PRO A 37 -11.98 -1.42 -5.33
CA PRO A 37 -12.82 -1.55 -6.51
C PRO A 37 -13.45 -2.95 -6.59
N ASP A 38 -14.47 -3.09 -7.42
CA ASP A 38 -15.07 -4.39 -7.74
C ASP A 38 -14.26 -5.11 -8.85
N ILE A 39 -12.98 -5.29 -8.57
CA ILE A 39 -12.02 -6.00 -9.43
C ILE A 39 -11.48 -7.18 -8.63
N ALA A 40 -11.63 -8.37 -9.18
CA ALA A 40 -11.02 -9.57 -8.62
C ALA A 40 -9.65 -9.83 -9.26
N VAL A 41 -8.60 -9.77 -8.45
CA VAL A 41 -7.25 -10.20 -8.83
C VAL A 41 -6.97 -11.51 -8.12
N SER A 42 -6.69 -12.56 -8.86
CA SER A 42 -6.35 -13.83 -8.24
C SER A 42 -4.91 -13.80 -7.73
N THR A 43 -4.69 -14.34 -6.53
CA THR A 43 -3.34 -14.47 -5.97
C THR A 43 -2.42 -15.28 -6.87
N ALA A 44 -2.95 -16.31 -7.54
CA ALA A 44 -2.20 -17.12 -8.50
C ALA A 44 -1.73 -16.29 -9.72
N GLU A 45 -2.59 -15.44 -10.25
CA GLU A 45 -2.24 -14.49 -11.32
C GLU A 45 -1.10 -13.56 -10.88
N ALA A 46 -1.23 -12.95 -9.70
CA ALA A 46 -0.23 -12.04 -9.17
C ALA A 46 1.14 -12.73 -9.04
N TYR A 47 1.19 -13.90 -8.42
CA TYR A 47 2.46 -14.63 -8.25
C TYR A 47 3.07 -15.16 -9.55
N SER A 48 2.25 -15.55 -10.53
CA SER A 48 2.75 -16.00 -11.84
C SER A 48 3.35 -14.87 -12.69
N SER A 49 2.98 -13.64 -12.38
CA SER A 49 3.34 -12.46 -13.18
C SER A 49 4.61 -11.75 -12.71
N ILE A 50 5.16 -12.14 -11.54
CA ILE A 50 6.36 -11.53 -10.98
C ILE A 50 7.59 -12.41 -11.16
N THR A 51 8.73 -11.74 -11.34
CA THR A 51 10.05 -12.35 -11.21
C THR A 51 10.70 -11.78 -9.94
N PRO A 52 10.91 -12.61 -8.90
CA PRO A 52 11.49 -12.13 -7.65
C PRO A 52 12.85 -11.46 -7.88
N LYS A 53 13.05 -10.29 -7.32
CA LYS A 53 14.30 -9.55 -7.36
C LYS A 53 14.69 -9.14 -5.95
N LYS A 54 15.99 -9.16 -5.66
CA LYS A 54 16.49 -8.56 -4.43
C LYS A 54 16.45 -7.04 -4.59
N PRO A 55 15.74 -6.31 -3.74
CA PRO A 55 15.71 -4.86 -3.82
C PRO A 55 17.09 -4.26 -3.50
N ALA A 56 17.37 -3.10 -4.08
CA ALA A 56 18.62 -2.37 -3.79
C ALA A 56 18.67 -1.88 -2.34
N LYS A 57 17.52 -1.56 -1.76
CA LYS A 57 17.38 -1.08 -0.39
C LYS A 57 16.33 -1.90 0.34
N CYS A 58 16.62 -2.24 1.59
CA CYS A 58 15.68 -3.00 2.41
C CYS A 58 14.47 -2.14 2.80
N CYS A 59 13.26 -2.71 2.76
CA CYS A 59 12.05 -1.99 3.20
C CYS A 59 12.16 -1.48 4.64
N ARG A 60 12.91 -2.17 5.51
CA ARG A 60 13.19 -1.74 6.89
C ARG A 60 13.91 -0.40 6.97
N ASP A 61 14.78 -0.12 5.99
CA ASP A 61 15.53 1.15 5.94
C ASP A 61 14.69 2.24 5.29
N ILE A 62 13.85 1.88 4.33
CA ILE A 62 12.98 2.83 3.63
C ILE A 62 11.92 3.40 4.59
N VAL A 63 11.27 2.55 5.40
CA VAL A 63 10.20 2.99 6.31
C VAL A 63 10.69 3.88 7.46
N LYS A 64 11.99 3.99 7.68
CA LYS A 64 12.61 4.94 8.62
C LYS A 64 12.81 6.34 8.03
N GLN A 65 12.67 6.47 6.73
CA GLN A 65 12.79 7.75 6.04
C GLN A 65 11.46 8.52 6.09
N PRO A 66 11.47 9.83 5.76
CA PRO A 66 10.26 10.61 5.58
C PRO A 66 9.30 9.95 4.58
N ILE A 67 8.01 9.94 4.89
CA ILE A 67 6.99 9.22 4.11
C ILE A 67 6.88 9.70 2.65
N ASP A 68 7.18 10.95 2.38
CA ASP A 68 7.18 11.53 1.04
C ASP A 68 8.27 10.95 0.12
N THR A 69 9.30 10.31 0.71
CA THR A 69 10.33 9.59 -0.06
C THR A 69 9.94 8.16 -0.41
N TRP A 70 8.89 7.60 0.20
CA TRP A 70 8.52 6.19 0.00
C TRP A 70 7.97 5.90 -1.39
N ARG A 71 7.43 6.89 -2.06
CA ARG A 71 6.79 6.74 -3.38
C ARG A 71 7.67 6.00 -4.39
N ASP A 72 8.96 6.31 -4.40
CA ASP A 72 9.90 5.81 -5.41
C ASP A 72 10.74 4.62 -4.91
N GLU A 73 10.71 4.34 -3.60
CA GLU A 73 11.56 3.34 -2.99
C GLU A 73 10.79 2.15 -2.40
N LEU A 74 9.65 2.38 -1.76
CA LEU A 74 8.82 1.33 -1.17
C LEU A 74 7.80 0.83 -2.19
N ILE A 75 8.22 -0.12 -3.01
CA ILE A 75 7.48 -0.61 -4.17
C ILE A 75 6.84 -1.97 -3.86
N ASN A 76 5.63 -2.18 -4.33
CA ASN A 76 4.99 -3.48 -4.37
C ASN A 76 5.24 -4.13 -5.73
N ASP A 77 6.01 -5.20 -5.76
CA ASP A 77 6.40 -5.89 -7.00
C ASP A 77 5.20 -6.42 -7.81
N PHE A 78 4.05 -6.62 -7.18
CA PHE A 78 2.82 -7.03 -7.86
C PHE A 78 2.19 -5.90 -8.70
N GLU A 79 2.48 -4.62 -8.39
CA GLU A 79 1.79 -3.51 -9.07
C GLU A 79 2.06 -3.46 -10.57
N ALA A 80 3.31 -3.58 -10.99
CA ALA A 80 3.66 -3.42 -12.40
C ALA A 80 2.91 -4.40 -13.31
N PRO A 81 2.91 -5.72 -13.07
CA PRO A 81 2.18 -6.66 -13.90
C PRO A 81 0.65 -6.57 -13.72
N ILE A 82 0.17 -6.35 -12.49
CA ILE A 82 -1.28 -6.25 -12.23
C ILE A 82 -1.85 -4.99 -12.86
N PHE A 83 -1.17 -3.85 -12.76
CA PHE A 83 -1.64 -2.59 -13.36
C PHE A 83 -1.59 -2.61 -14.89
N ALA A 84 -0.71 -3.42 -15.49
CA ALA A 84 -0.71 -3.63 -16.94
C ALA A 84 -2.00 -4.33 -17.43
N ASN A 85 -2.54 -5.25 -16.63
CA ASN A 85 -3.77 -5.97 -16.92
C ASN A 85 -5.03 -5.23 -16.40
N HIS A 86 -4.89 -4.45 -15.35
CA HIS A 86 -5.97 -3.75 -14.63
C HIS A 86 -5.61 -2.26 -14.47
N THR A 87 -5.65 -1.52 -15.57
CA THR A 87 -5.24 -0.10 -15.62
C THR A 87 -6.05 0.80 -14.68
N GLU A 88 -7.25 0.39 -14.32
CA GLU A 88 -8.10 1.08 -13.37
C GLU A 88 -7.46 1.16 -11.98
N LEU A 89 -6.71 0.12 -11.55
CA LEU A 89 -5.98 0.13 -10.28
C LEU A 89 -4.87 1.20 -10.27
N ALA A 90 -4.16 1.35 -11.38
CA ALA A 90 -3.17 2.42 -11.54
C ALA A 90 -3.82 3.81 -11.47
N THR A 91 -5.01 3.96 -12.06
CA THR A 91 -5.79 5.20 -12.00
C THR A 91 -6.21 5.53 -10.58
N ILE A 92 -6.69 4.55 -9.81
CA ILE A 92 -7.03 4.75 -8.40
C ILE A 92 -5.82 5.24 -7.61
N LYS A 93 -4.66 4.59 -7.76
CA LYS A 93 -3.42 4.99 -7.11
C LYS A 93 -3.02 6.43 -7.47
N GLN A 94 -3.08 6.77 -8.75
CA GLN A 94 -2.75 8.12 -9.21
C GLN A 94 -3.74 9.15 -8.66
N THR A 95 -5.05 8.84 -8.65
CA THR A 95 -6.07 9.72 -8.07
C THR A 95 -5.80 10.00 -6.59
N LEU A 96 -5.35 9.02 -5.81
CA LEU A 96 -4.96 9.25 -4.41
C LEU A 96 -3.80 10.25 -4.31
N TYR A 97 -2.77 10.11 -5.14
CA TYR A 97 -1.65 11.06 -5.18
C TYR A 97 -2.10 12.46 -5.61
N ASP A 98 -2.92 12.58 -6.64
CA ASP A 98 -3.44 13.86 -7.15
C ASP A 98 -4.30 14.59 -6.11
N ASN A 99 -4.83 13.85 -5.13
CA ASN A 99 -5.61 14.39 -4.02
C ASN A 99 -4.81 14.49 -2.70
N GLY A 100 -3.49 14.44 -2.77
CA GLY A 100 -2.60 14.78 -1.67
C GLY A 100 -2.15 13.60 -0.81
N ALA A 101 -2.27 12.37 -1.28
CA ALA A 101 -1.61 11.24 -0.63
C ALA A 101 -0.09 11.43 -0.67
N LEU A 102 0.56 11.30 0.47
CA LEU A 102 2.02 11.30 0.59
C LEU A 102 2.60 9.99 0.07
N TYR A 103 1.86 8.91 0.30
CA TYR A 103 2.19 7.58 -0.19
C TYR A 103 0.90 6.83 -0.55
N ALA A 104 0.92 6.10 -1.65
CA ALA A 104 -0.17 5.22 -2.05
C ALA A 104 0.37 3.94 -2.69
N GLN A 105 -0.26 2.81 -2.40
CA GLN A 105 0.17 1.51 -2.90
C GLN A 105 -0.96 0.50 -2.92
N MET A 106 -0.84 -0.52 -3.76
CA MET A 106 -1.70 -1.69 -3.72
C MET A 106 -1.36 -2.57 -2.51
N SER A 107 -2.37 -3.05 -1.81
CA SER A 107 -2.20 -3.94 -0.67
C SER A 107 -2.03 -5.39 -1.13
N GLY A 108 -0.86 -5.97 -0.86
CA GLY A 108 -0.54 -7.35 -1.23
C GLY A 108 -0.71 -7.59 -2.73
N SER A 109 -1.43 -8.64 -3.11
CA SER A 109 -1.74 -8.99 -4.51
C SER A 109 -2.94 -8.23 -5.09
N GLY A 110 -3.49 -7.28 -4.36
CA GLY A 110 -4.64 -6.46 -4.80
C GLY A 110 -6.00 -7.05 -4.39
N SER A 111 -7.06 -6.45 -4.85
CA SER A 111 -7.17 -5.21 -5.65
C SER A 111 -7.27 -3.93 -4.81
N THR A 112 -7.23 -4.03 -3.49
CA THR A 112 -7.32 -2.85 -2.61
C THR A 112 -6.10 -1.94 -2.80
N ILE A 113 -6.35 -0.65 -3.02
CA ILE A 113 -5.34 0.40 -3.03
C ILE A 113 -5.49 1.21 -1.74
N PHE A 114 -4.38 1.56 -1.11
CA PHE A 114 -4.41 2.45 0.03
C PHE A 114 -3.60 3.72 -0.22
N GLY A 115 -3.95 4.79 0.50
CA GLY A 115 -3.21 6.04 0.53
C GLY A 115 -3.02 6.53 1.95
N ILE A 116 -1.86 7.13 2.22
CA ILE A 116 -1.53 7.76 3.51
C ILE A 116 -1.45 9.26 3.30
N PHE A 117 -2.16 10.01 4.14
CA PHE A 117 -2.31 11.46 4.06
C PHE A 117 -1.84 12.12 5.34
N GLY A 118 -1.18 13.27 5.23
CA GLY A 118 -0.74 14.07 6.39
C GLY A 118 -1.87 14.82 7.10
N GLY A 119 -3.02 14.99 6.44
CA GLY A 119 -4.22 15.60 6.99
C GLY A 119 -5.46 14.82 6.57
N LYS A 120 -6.61 15.07 7.22
CA LYS A 120 -7.85 14.38 6.89
C LYS A 120 -8.27 14.70 5.44
N PRO A 121 -8.29 13.70 4.54
CA PRO A 121 -8.73 13.93 3.17
C PRO A 121 -10.25 14.16 3.14
N THR A 122 -10.70 14.93 2.16
CA THR A 122 -12.11 15.24 1.94
C THR A 122 -12.59 14.62 0.65
N ASN A 123 -13.90 14.35 0.57
CA ASN A 123 -14.57 13.93 -0.67
C ASN A 123 -14.07 12.60 -1.28
N ILE A 124 -13.45 11.72 -0.49
CA ILE A 124 -12.93 10.43 -0.98
C ILE A 124 -14.02 9.61 -1.66
N GLU A 125 -15.21 9.52 -1.08
CA GLU A 125 -16.34 8.78 -1.65
C GLU A 125 -16.78 9.33 -3.02
N GLN A 126 -16.63 10.64 -3.23
CA GLN A 126 -16.99 11.29 -4.50
C GLN A 126 -15.93 11.03 -5.60
N LEU A 127 -14.67 10.85 -5.20
CA LEU A 127 -13.57 10.52 -6.11
C LEU A 127 -13.67 9.08 -6.61
N PHE A 128 -14.26 8.19 -5.83
CA PHE A 128 -14.35 6.76 -6.11
C PHE A 128 -15.81 6.27 -6.05
N PRO A 129 -16.68 6.77 -6.95
CA PRO A 129 -18.07 6.36 -6.98
C PRO A 129 -18.17 4.85 -7.27
N ASN A 130 -19.09 4.18 -6.59
CA ASN A 130 -19.34 2.73 -6.70
C ASN A 130 -18.19 1.83 -6.23
N MET A 131 -17.20 2.37 -5.53
CA MET A 131 -16.15 1.60 -4.88
C MET A 131 -16.32 1.65 -3.36
N PHE A 132 -15.92 0.58 -2.68
CA PHE A 132 -15.81 0.65 -1.23
C PHE A 132 -14.66 1.57 -0.85
N THR A 133 -14.93 2.55 0.00
CA THR A 133 -13.92 3.44 0.58
C THR A 133 -13.99 3.42 2.09
N TYR A 134 -12.86 3.54 2.74
CA TYR A 134 -12.77 3.67 4.19
C TYR A 134 -11.65 4.64 4.56
N THR A 135 -11.91 5.51 5.49
CA THR A 135 -10.91 6.49 6.00
C THR A 135 -10.84 6.39 7.52
N CYS A 136 -9.63 6.25 8.05
CA CYS A 136 -9.38 6.32 9.49
C CYS A 136 -8.13 7.13 9.80
N ARG A 137 -8.02 7.59 11.03
CA ARG A 137 -6.81 8.16 11.60
C ARG A 137 -5.97 7.03 12.19
N LEU A 138 -4.67 7.06 11.92
CA LEU A 138 -3.67 6.15 12.47
C LEU A 138 -3.14 6.67 13.82
#